data_1c10c891092cb373368e48089529b0ad
#
_entry.id   1c10c891092cb373368e48089529b0ad
#
_cell.length_a   1.000
_cell.length_b   1.000
_cell.length_c   1.000
_cell.angle_alpha   90.00
_cell.angle_beta   90.00
_cell.angle_gamma   90.00
#
_symmetry.space_group_name_H-M   'P 1'
#
loop_
_entity.id
_entity.type
_entity.pdbx_description
1 polymer ?
#
loop_
_entity_poly.entity_id
_entity_poly.type
_entity_poly.pdbx_seq_one_letter_code
_entity_poly.pdbx_strand_id
1 'polypeptide(L)'
;GAAEYGNKLNLTFDEMDSVITQGKELGIYLYMFTGGEPLVRKEDIIKLCKKHSDCAFLAYTNGTLVDEKLCEQMVEVGNFYLAISLEGFEAVNDLRRGNGVYGKVMHAMELLKQYGLIFGTSICYTSKNIETVTSDEFVDLMVEKGCRYAFYFHYMPVGNDAAVELLPTPEQREEIFHRIRKFRQTKAIFSMDFQNDAQFVGGCIAGGRRYLHINAKGDVEPCVFIHYSNANIHDCSLLDALKSPLFQAYHDNQPFNDNMLRPCPMLENPDKLGEMVKESKAVNTDYQSPETPEHLKEKAAPYAENWTPTAEKLWNEEKEKIEAKKNA
;
A
#
# COMPACT_ATOMS: atom_id res chain seq x y z
N GLY A 1 -6.21 1.37 13.57
CA GLY A 1 -6.51 1.83 12.22
C GLY A 1 -7.62 2.88 12.16
N ALA A 2 -7.88 3.41 10.99
CA ALA A 2 -8.87 4.50 10.76
C ALA A 2 -10.30 4.17 11.23
N ALA A 3 -10.65 2.89 11.43
CA ALA A 3 -11.94 2.46 11.94
C ALA A 3 -12.26 2.97 13.36
N GLU A 4 -11.25 3.34 14.13
CA GLU A 4 -11.40 3.72 15.54
C GLU A 4 -11.75 5.20 15.73
N TYR A 5 -11.54 6.06 14.72
CA TYR A 5 -11.76 7.50 14.84
C TYR A 5 -13.22 7.95 14.77
N GLY A 6 -14.13 7.05 14.41
CA GLY A 6 -15.55 7.39 14.20
C GLY A 6 -15.79 8.33 13.02
N ASN A 7 -17.03 8.36 12.53
CA ASN A 7 -17.40 9.11 11.32
C ASN A 7 -17.19 10.64 11.41
N LYS A 8 -17.05 11.19 12.61
CA LYS A 8 -16.91 12.65 12.81
C LYS A 8 -15.53 13.20 12.49
N LEU A 9 -14.52 12.34 12.35
CA LEU A 9 -13.12 12.72 12.10
C LEU A 9 -12.63 12.39 10.68
N ASN A 10 -13.50 11.85 9.83
CA ASN A 10 -13.15 11.57 8.44
C ASN A 10 -13.24 12.85 7.59
N LEU A 11 -12.41 12.92 6.57
CA LEU A 11 -12.49 13.99 5.58
C LEU A 11 -13.90 14.10 4.99
N THR A 12 -14.39 15.30 4.85
CA THR A 12 -15.66 15.60 4.18
C THR A 12 -15.53 15.38 2.67
N PHE A 13 -16.66 15.35 1.97
CA PHE A 13 -16.66 15.31 0.51
C PHE A 13 -15.91 16.51 -0.10
N ASP A 14 -16.14 17.72 0.42
CA ASP A 14 -15.55 18.95 -0.10
C ASP A 14 -14.02 19.00 0.14
N GLU A 15 -13.53 18.45 1.25
CA GLU A 15 -12.11 18.33 1.52
C GLU A 15 -11.44 17.34 0.56
N MET A 16 -12.04 16.18 0.32
CA MET A 16 -11.54 15.21 -0.66
C MET A 16 -11.55 15.81 -2.08
N ASP A 17 -12.61 16.51 -2.45
CA ASP A 17 -12.73 17.21 -3.73
C ASP A 17 -11.66 18.28 -3.91
N SER A 18 -11.39 19.06 -2.86
CA SER A 18 -10.32 20.07 -2.85
C SER A 18 -8.94 19.45 -3.03
N VAL A 19 -8.65 18.34 -2.33
CA VAL A 19 -7.38 17.60 -2.47
C VAL A 19 -7.22 17.08 -3.90
N ILE A 20 -8.26 16.52 -4.50
CA ILE A 20 -8.21 16.03 -5.88
C ILE A 20 -7.99 17.19 -6.86
N THR A 21 -8.68 18.31 -6.68
CA THR A 21 -8.54 19.50 -7.51
C THR A 21 -7.11 20.03 -7.48
N GLN A 22 -6.54 20.22 -6.28
CA GLN A 22 -5.15 20.65 -6.11
C GLN A 22 -4.15 19.63 -6.66
N GLY A 23 -4.43 18.33 -6.48
CA GLY A 23 -3.59 17.27 -7.01
C GLY A 23 -3.50 17.29 -8.53
N LYS A 24 -4.62 17.54 -9.22
CA LYS A 24 -4.65 17.68 -10.69
C LYS A 24 -3.75 18.82 -11.18
N GLU A 25 -3.73 19.95 -10.48
CA GLU A 25 -2.82 21.07 -10.78
C GLU A 25 -1.35 20.67 -10.66
N LEU A 26 -1.05 19.66 -9.83
CA LEU A 26 0.28 19.09 -9.65
C LEU A 26 0.57 17.87 -10.55
N GLY A 27 -0.37 17.51 -11.45
CA GLY A 27 -0.23 16.36 -12.34
C GLY A 27 -0.56 15.02 -11.69
N ILE A 28 -1.30 15.00 -10.57
CA ILE A 28 -1.73 13.78 -9.88
C ILE A 28 -3.11 13.39 -10.42
N TYR A 29 -3.21 12.21 -11.02
CA TYR A 29 -4.46 11.69 -11.63
C TYR A 29 -4.85 10.29 -11.13
N LEU A 30 -4.13 9.74 -10.15
CA LEU A 30 -4.48 8.48 -9.49
C LEU A 30 -4.68 8.73 -7.99
N TYR A 31 -5.87 8.41 -7.50
CA TYR A 31 -6.25 8.56 -6.09
C TYR A 31 -6.65 7.21 -5.51
N MET A 32 -6.17 6.91 -4.30
CA MET A 32 -6.43 5.64 -3.64
C MET A 32 -7.15 5.87 -2.31
N PHE A 33 -8.31 5.26 -2.16
CA PHE A 33 -9.06 5.27 -0.91
C PHE A 33 -8.65 4.09 -0.04
N THR A 34 -8.24 4.41 1.18
CA THR A 34 -7.88 3.47 2.22
C THR A 34 -8.67 3.76 3.50
N GLY A 35 -8.21 3.29 4.62
CA GLY A 35 -8.77 3.58 5.94
C GLY A 35 -9.33 2.32 6.59
N GLY A 36 -10.44 2.43 7.31
CA GLY A 36 -11.16 1.26 7.82
C GLY A 36 -11.76 0.45 6.66
N GLU A 37 -12.92 0.89 6.19
CA GLU A 37 -13.54 0.33 4.98
C GLU A 37 -14.04 1.49 4.10
N PRO A 38 -13.39 1.79 2.96
CA PRO A 38 -13.75 2.93 2.13
C PRO A 38 -15.15 2.82 1.52
N LEU A 39 -15.65 1.61 1.24
CA LEU A 39 -16.98 1.42 0.66
C LEU A 39 -18.13 1.77 1.60
N VAL A 40 -17.88 2.03 2.88
CA VAL A 40 -18.87 2.69 3.75
C VAL A 40 -19.27 4.07 3.21
N ARG A 41 -18.37 4.70 2.45
CA ARG A 41 -18.58 5.99 1.79
C ARG A 41 -18.70 5.89 0.26
N LYS A 42 -19.17 4.74 -0.25
CA LYS A 42 -19.24 4.48 -1.71
C LYS A 42 -20.01 5.56 -2.47
N GLU A 43 -21.06 6.16 -1.90
CA GLU A 43 -21.83 7.23 -2.56
C GLU A 43 -20.97 8.51 -2.77
N ASP A 44 -20.12 8.89 -1.79
CA ASP A 44 -19.20 10.02 -1.96
C ASP A 44 -18.10 9.70 -2.98
N ILE A 45 -17.55 8.49 -2.94
CA ILE A 45 -16.54 8.04 -3.90
C ILE A 45 -17.09 8.08 -5.33
N ILE A 46 -18.30 7.56 -5.57
CA ILE A 46 -18.94 7.60 -6.90
C ILE A 46 -19.18 9.04 -7.36
N LYS A 47 -19.58 9.95 -6.46
CA LYS A 47 -19.73 11.38 -6.81
C LYS A 47 -18.37 12.01 -7.20
N LEU A 48 -17.27 11.65 -6.49
CA LEU A 48 -15.94 12.12 -6.84
C LEU A 48 -15.50 11.56 -8.21
N CYS A 49 -15.76 10.28 -8.48
CA CYS A 49 -15.49 9.67 -9.78
C CYS A 49 -16.21 10.37 -10.93
N LYS A 50 -17.49 10.71 -10.75
CA LYS A 50 -18.28 11.47 -11.74
C LYS A 50 -17.73 12.88 -11.93
N LYS A 51 -17.36 13.56 -10.85
CA LYS A 51 -16.86 14.95 -10.91
C LYS A 51 -15.47 15.04 -11.54
N HIS A 52 -14.62 14.06 -11.27
CA HIS A 52 -13.23 13.99 -11.77
C HIS A 52 -13.06 12.81 -12.73
N SER A 53 -13.82 12.82 -13.83
CA SER A 53 -13.83 11.75 -14.82
C SER A 53 -12.51 11.57 -15.57
N ASP A 54 -11.61 12.53 -15.46
CA ASP A 54 -10.24 12.52 -15.98
C ASP A 54 -9.21 11.89 -15.01
N CYS A 55 -9.66 11.48 -13.82
CA CYS A 55 -8.83 10.80 -12.82
C CYS A 55 -9.18 9.31 -12.72
N ALA A 56 -8.24 8.50 -12.26
CA ALA A 56 -8.46 7.12 -11.87
C ALA A 56 -8.56 7.00 -10.34
N PHE A 57 -9.50 6.20 -9.87
CA PHE A 57 -9.75 5.97 -8.46
C PHE A 57 -9.63 4.48 -8.12
N LEU A 58 -8.94 4.16 -7.04
CA LEU A 58 -8.80 2.80 -6.53
C LEU A 58 -9.25 2.77 -5.06
N ALA A 59 -9.97 1.74 -4.63
CA ALA A 59 -10.23 1.50 -3.22
C ALA A 59 -9.65 0.17 -2.76
N TYR A 60 -8.93 0.19 -1.63
CA TYR A 60 -8.55 -1.01 -0.89
C TYR A 60 -9.70 -1.39 0.03
N THR A 61 -10.40 -2.47 -0.28
CA THR A 61 -11.64 -2.85 0.40
C THR A 61 -11.60 -4.29 0.91
N ASN A 62 -12.35 -4.55 1.99
CA ASN A 62 -12.60 -5.92 2.44
C ASN A 62 -13.62 -6.66 1.55
N GLY A 63 -14.22 -5.99 0.56
CA GLY A 63 -15.15 -6.55 -0.40
C GLY A 63 -16.55 -6.86 0.12
N THR A 64 -16.81 -6.72 1.42
CA THR A 64 -18.09 -7.15 2.02
C THR A 64 -19.28 -6.25 1.69
N LEU A 65 -19.04 -5.06 1.14
CA LEU A 65 -20.04 -4.06 0.75
C LEU A 65 -20.22 -3.93 -0.77
N VAL A 66 -19.60 -4.83 -1.54
CA VAL A 66 -19.80 -4.93 -2.98
C VAL A 66 -21.18 -5.55 -3.24
N ASP A 67 -22.02 -4.83 -3.97
CA ASP A 67 -23.36 -5.23 -4.37
C ASP A 67 -23.60 -4.87 -5.84
N GLU A 68 -24.72 -5.36 -6.42
CA GLU A 68 -25.07 -5.10 -7.81
C GLU A 68 -25.16 -3.59 -8.11
N LYS A 69 -25.77 -2.82 -7.18
CA LYS A 69 -25.90 -1.35 -7.33
C LYS A 69 -24.54 -0.67 -7.46
N LEU A 70 -23.55 -1.08 -6.64
CA LEU A 70 -22.19 -0.55 -6.76
C LEU A 70 -21.55 -0.93 -8.10
N CYS A 71 -21.75 -2.19 -8.54
CA CYS A 71 -21.23 -2.64 -9.84
C CYS A 71 -21.82 -1.81 -11.00
N GLU A 72 -23.14 -1.55 -11.00
CA GLU A 72 -23.80 -0.68 -11.97
C GLU A 72 -23.21 0.74 -11.95
N GLN A 73 -23.03 1.32 -10.76
CA GLN A 73 -22.42 2.65 -10.61
C GLN A 73 -20.96 2.67 -11.10
N MET A 74 -20.19 1.61 -10.85
CA MET A 74 -18.81 1.48 -11.34
C MET A 74 -18.73 1.39 -12.86
N VAL A 75 -19.68 0.67 -13.48
CA VAL A 75 -19.79 0.63 -14.97
C VAL A 75 -20.12 2.03 -15.51
N GLU A 76 -21.05 2.76 -14.86
CA GLU A 76 -21.42 4.11 -15.28
C GLU A 76 -20.25 5.10 -15.23
N VAL A 77 -19.47 5.10 -14.15
CA VAL A 77 -18.35 6.05 -14.00
C VAL A 77 -17.09 5.65 -14.78
N GLY A 78 -16.81 4.36 -14.94
CA GLY A 78 -15.72 3.82 -15.73
C GLY A 78 -14.29 4.05 -15.22
N ASN A 79 -14.11 4.80 -14.15
CA ASN A 79 -12.81 5.20 -13.60
C ASN A 79 -12.59 4.80 -12.13
N PHE A 80 -13.41 3.87 -11.62
CA PHE A 80 -13.29 3.36 -10.26
C PHE A 80 -12.92 1.87 -10.24
N TYR A 81 -11.90 1.50 -9.47
CA TYR A 81 -11.32 0.17 -9.41
C TYR A 81 -11.24 -0.33 -7.97
N LEU A 82 -11.28 -1.66 -7.75
CA LEU A 82 -11.19 -2.25 -6.43
C LEU A 82 -9.98 -3.17 -6.32
N ALA A 83 -9.21 -3.00 -5.25
CA ALA A 83 -8.23 -3.98 -4.76
C ALA A 83 -8.82 -4.68 -3.53
N ILE A 84 -9.33 -5.89 -3.71
CA ILE A 84 -10.04 -6.63 -2.66
C ILE A 84 -9.01 -7.31 -1.75
N SER A 85 -9.16 -7.10 -0.47
CA SER A 85 -8.30 -7.73 0.53
C SER A 85 -8.52 -9.22 0.61
N LEU A 86 -7.48 -10.02 0.35
CA LEU A 86 -7.52 -11.47 0.37
C LEU A 86 -6.19 -12.03 0.91
N GLU A 87 -6.22 -12.81 1.98
CA GLU A 87 -5.02 -13.23 2.72
C GLU A 87 -4.67 -14.70 2.53
N GLY A 88 -5.35 -15.40 1.61
CA GLY A 88 -5.17 -16.81 1.33
C GLY A 88 -6.50 -17.53 1.05
N PHE A 89 -6.49 -18.85 1.09
CA PHE A 89 -7.73 -19.66 1.05
C PHE A 89 -8.55 -19.45 2.33
N GLU A 90 -9.79 -19.97 2.34
CA GLU A 90 -10.81 -19.71 3.36
C GLU A 90 -10.28 -19.75 4.80
N ALA A 91 -9.62 -20.84 5.19
CA ALA A 91 -9.14 -21.01 6.56
C ALA A 91 -8.12 -19.92 6.98
N VAL A 92 -7.19 -19.58 6.09
CA VAL A 92 -6.15 -18.57 6.34
C VAL A 92 -6.74 -17.16 6.30
N ASN A 93 -7.62 -16.91 5.33
CA ASN A 93 -8.30 -15.63 5.20
C ASN A 93 -9.18 -15.31 6.40
N ASP A 94 -10.04 -16.26 6.78
CA ASP A 94 -11.03 -16.05 7.82
C ASP A 94 -10.41 -16.00 9.23
N LEU A 95 -9.26 -16.67 9.44
CA LEU A 95 -8.48 -16.50 10.67
C LEU A 95 -8.09 -15.04 10.93
N ARG A 96 -7.75 -14.30 9.89
CA ARG A 96 -7.31 -12.90 10.01
C ARG A 96 -8.47 -11.91 9.88
N ARG A 97 -9.44 -12.20 9.02
CA ARG A 97 -10.47 -11.24 8.62
C ARG A 97 -11.85 -11.49 9.24
N GLY A 98 -12.00 -12.64 9.89
CA GLY A 98 -13.25 -13.08 10.51
C GLY A 98 -14.00 -14.12 9.69
N ASN A 99 -14.75 -14.96 10.39
CA ASN A 99 -15.49 -16.08 9.81
C ASN A 99 -16.47 -15.64 8.72
N GLY A 100 -16.45 -16.33 7.58
CA GLY A 100 -17.35 -16.10 6.43
C GLY A 100 -16.99 -14.90 5.58
N VAL A 101 -15.91 -14.19 5.86
CA VAL A 101 -15.42 -13.08 5.02
C VAL A 101 -14.94 -13.59 3.67
N TYR A 102 -14.25 -14.75 3.64
CA TYR A 102 -13.82 -15.37 2.39
C TYR A 102 -14.98 -15.60 1.40
N GLY A 103 -16.09 -16.16 1.87
CA GLY A 103 -17.28 -16.37 1.03
C GLY A 103 -17.84 -15.07 0.45
N LYS A 104 -17.86 -14.00 1.25
CA LYS A 104 -18.27 -12.66 0.77
C LYS A 104 -17.31 -12.08 -0.27
N VAL A 105 -16.00 -12.27 -0.09
CA VAL A 105 -14.97 -11.86 -1.06
C VAL A 105 -15.14 -12.61 -2.38
N MET A 106 -15.35 -13.94 -2.34
CA MET A 106 -15.58 -14.74 -3.54
C MET A 106 -16.84 -14.27 -4.29
N HIS A 107 -17.92 -13.99 -3.58
CA HIS A 107 -19.14 -13.44 -4.17
C HIS A 107 -18.92 -12.06 -4.80
N ALA A 108 -18.20 -11.17 -4.10
CA ALA A 108 -17.85 -9.85 -4.65
C ALA A 108 -17.06 -9.94 -5.96
N MET A 109 -16.08 -10.85 -6.03
CA MET A 109 -15.31 -11.10 -7.26
C MET A 109 -16.19 -11.63 -8.40
N GLU A 110 -17.14 -12.51 -8.09
CA GLU A 110 -18.11 -13.03 -9.07
C GLU A 110 -18.99 -11.91 -9.64
N LEU A 111 -19.51 -11.03 -8.79
CA LEU A 111 -20.28 -9.85 -9.24
C LEU A 111 -19.44 -8.95 -10.13
N LEU A 112 -18.26 -8.54 -9.69
CA LEU A 112 -17.38 -7.67 -10.46
C LEU A 112 -17.04 -8.30 -11.83
N LYS A 113 -16.78 -9.60 -11.87
CA LYS A 113 -16.53 -10.35 -13.11
C LYS A 113 -17.75 -10.36 -14.03
N GLN A 114 -18.97 -10.59 -13.50
CA GLN A 114 -20.22 -10.57 -14.26
C GLN A 114 -20.48 -9.22 -14.92
N TYR A 115 -20.17 -8.11 -14.23
CA TYR A 115 -20.31 -6.76 -14.77
C TYR A 115 -19.14 -6.33 -15.67
N GLY A 116 -18.14 -7.21 -15.92
CA GLY A 116 -16.98 -6.93 -16.76
C GLY A 116 -16.04 -5.86 -16.18
N LEU A 117 -16.07 -5.65 -14.88
CA LEU A 117 -15.27 -4.64 -14.18
C LEU A 117 -13.82 -5.10 -14.01
N ILE A 118 -12.89 -4.14 -14.07
CA ILE A 118 -11.47 -4.37 -13.77
C ILE A 118 -11.28 -4.28 -12.27
N PHE A 119 -10.76 -5.33 -11.65
CA PHE A 119 -10.44 -5.39 -10.24
C PHE A 119 -9.24 -6.31 -9.99
N GLY A 120 -8.71 -6.24 -8.78
CA GLY A 120 -7.63 -7.10 -8.33
C GLY A 120 -7.68 -7.35 -6.83
N THR A 121 -6.59 -7.85 -6.30
CA THR A 121 -6.44 -8.17 -4.88
C THR A 121 -5.37 -7.31 -4.22
N SER A 122 -5.55 -7.09 -2.92
CA SER A 122 -4.57 -6.55 -1.99
C SER A 122 -4.25 -7.61 -0.96
N ILE A 123 -3.00 -8.05 -0.92
CA ILE A 123 -2.52 -9.17 -0.11
C ILE A 123 -1.46 -8.64 0.85
N CYS A 124 -1.70 -8.73 2.15
CA CYS A 124 -0.64 -8.50 3.12
C CYS A 124 0.02 -9.84 3.46
N TYR A 125 1.22 -10.06 2.93
CA TYR A 125 1.95 -11.27 3.25
C TYR A 125 2.72 -11.17 4.58
N THR A 126 2.72 -12.25 5.31
CA THR A 126 3.32 -12.41 6.63
C THR A 126 4.10 -13.72 6.69
N SER A 127 4.88 -13.93 7.75
CA SER A 127 5.53 -15.22 8.02
C SER A 127 4.55 -16.41 8.08
N LYS A 128 3.24 -16.17 8.25
CA LYS A 128 2.23 -17.19 8.45
C LYS A 128 1.43 -17.57 7.21
N ASN A 129 1.33 -16.67 6.22
CA ASN A 129 0.51 -16.92 5.03
C ASN A 129 1.29 -16.89 3.71
N ILE A 130 2.59 -16.55 3.74
CA ILE A 130 3.38 -16.34 2.53
C ILE A 130 3.39 -17.56 1.60
N GLU A 131 3.48 -18.78 2.12
CA GLU A 131 3.43 -20.00 1.33
C GLU A 131 2.11 -20.13 0.57
N THR A 132 1.00 -19.86 1.26
CA THR A 132 -0.34 -19.90 0.67
C THR A 132 -0.52 -18.85 -0.41
N VAL A 133 -0.24 -17.56 -0.10
CA VAL A 133 -0.51 -16.44 -1.02
C VAL A 133 0.43 -16.39 -2.21
N THR A 134 1.50 -17.15 -2.17
CA THR A 134 2.47 -17.32 -3.28
C THR A 134 2.45 -18.73 -3.89
N SER A 135 1.42 -19.54 -3.60
CA SER A 135 1.23 -20.81 -4.29
C SER A 135 0.67 -20.62 -5.70
N ASP A 136 1.01 -21.52 -6.62
CA ASP A 136 0.47 -21.50 -7.99
C ASP A 136 -1.06 -21.62 -7.97
N GLU A 137 -1.62 -22.43 -7.08
CA GLU A 137 -3.06 -22.68 -6.91
C GLU A 137 -3.81 -21.42 -6.47
N PHE A 138 -3.22 -20.63 -5.55
CA PHE A 138 -3.83 -19.40 -5.08
C PHE A 138 -3.84 -18.33 -6.18
N VAL A 139 -2.75 -18.21 -6.94
CA VAL A 139 -2.67 -17.28 -8.07
C VAL A 139 -3.64 -17.70 -9.19
N ASP A 140 -3.75 -18.99 -9.47
CA ASP A 140 -4.69 -19.53 -10.46
C ASP A 140 -6.15 -19.26 -10.05
N LEU A 141 -6.49 -19.40 -8.76
CA LEU A 141 -7.80 -19.01 -8.23
C LEU A 141 -8.10 -17.52 -8.49
N MET A 142 -7.16 -16.63 -8.24
CA MET A 142 -7.36 -15.20 -8.51
C MET A 142 -7.60 -14.93 -10.00
N VAL A 143 -6.84 -15.57 -10.88
CA VAL A 143 -7.02 -15.48 -12.34
C VAL A 143 -8.40 -16.01 -12.74
N GLU A 144 -8.79 -17.16 -12.23
CA GLU A 144 -10.11 -17.78 -12.49
C GLU A 144 -11.25 -16.87 -12.04
N LYS A 145 -11.13 -16.26 -10.87
CA LYS A 145 -12.12 -15.30 -10.34
C LYS A 145 -12.17 -13.99 -11.12
N GLY A 146 -11.22 -13.74 -12.02
CA GLY A 146 -11.21 -12.57 -12.91
C GLY A 146 -10.32 -11.41 -12.45
N CYS A 147 -9.51 -11.60 -11.42
CA CYS A 147 -8.55 -10.59 -10.99
C CYS A 147 -7.55 -10.25 -12.10
N ARG A 148 -7.30 -8.96 -12.33
CA ARG A 148 -6.34 -8.47 -13.33
C ARG A 148 -5.02 -8.05 -12.73
N TYR A 149 -5.00 -7.75 -11.44
CA TYR A 149 -3.79 -7.40 -10.69
C TYR A 149 -3.84 -7.97 -9.28
N ALA A 150 -2.65 -8.20 -8.71
CA ALA A 150 -2.44 -8.59 -7.32
C ALA A 150 -1.34 -7.71 -6.72
N PHE A 151 -1.68 -6.96 -5.67
CA PHE A 151 -0.77 -6.13 -4.92
C PHE A 151 -0.32 -6.87 -3.68
N TYR A 152 0.96 -7.21 -3.61
CA TYR A 152 1.59 -7.86 -2.47
C TYR A 152 2.25 -6.80 -1.59
N PHE A 153 1.75 -6.68 -0.38
CA PHE A 153 2.30 -5.79 0.65
C PHE A 153 3.00 -6.62 1.71
N HIS A 154 4.23 -6.28 1.99
CA HIS A 154 4.93 -6.79 3.15
C HIS A 154 4.21 -6.36 4.43
N TYR A 155 4.08 -7.25 5.41
CA TYR A 155 3.60 -6.84 6.73
C TYR A 155 4.51 -5.76 7.31
N MET A 156 3.92 -4.66 7.77
CA MET A 156 4.63 -3.53 8.36
C MET A 156 4.35 -3.47 9.86
N PRO A 157 5.38 -3.46 10.72
CA PRO A 157 5.22 -3.53 12.17
C PRO A 157 4.90 -2.14 12.76
N VAL A 158 3.77 -1.55 12.35
CA VAL A 158 3.29 -0.22 12.78
C VAL A 158 2.38 -0.35 13.99
N GLY A 159 2.54 0.56 14.95
CA GLY A 159 1.79 0.57 16.21
C GLY A 159 2.54 -0.09 17.37
N ASN A 160 2.27 0.39 18.59
CA ASN A 160 2.97 -0.06 19.79
C ASN A 160 2.89 -1.58 20.05
N ASP A 161 1.76 -2.19 19.69
CA ASP A 161 1.49 -3.62 19.89
C ASP A 161 1.68 -4.45 18.59
N ALA A 162 2.49 -3.97 17.65
CA ALA A 162 2.71 -4.67 16.39
C ALA A 162 3.35 -6.05 16.62
N ALA A 163 2.78 -7.08 16.01
CA ALA A 163 3.22 -8.47 16.09
C ALA A 163 4.45 -8.71 15.22
N VAL A 164 5.66 -8.46 15.74
CA VAL A 164 6.92 -8.58 14.98
C VAL A 164 7.20 -9.99 14.47
N GLU A 165 6.62 -11.01 15.08
CA GLU A 165 6.69 -12.41 14.65
C GLU A 165 5.94 -12.68 13.31
N LEU A 166 5.15 -11.71 12.85
CA LEU A 166 4.51 -11.77 11.53
C LEU A 166 5.42 -11.28 10.40
N LEU A 167 6.56 -10.69 10.72
CA LEU A 167 7.56 -10.34 9.70
C LEU A 167 8.06 -11.62 9.01
N PRO A 168 8.12 -11.68 7.68
CA PRO A 168 8.70 -12.81 6.95
C PRO A 168 10.18 -12.99 7.29
N THR A 169 10.66 -14.23 7.28
CA THR A 169 12.10 -14.49 7.39
C THR A 169 12.82 -14.05 6.10
N PRO A 170 14.16 -13.91 6.12
CA PRO A 170 14.93 -13.64 4.91
C PRO A 170 14.68 -14.65 3.80
N GLU A 171 14.59 -15.95 4.13
CA GLU A 171 14.33 -17.04 3.18
C GLU A 171 12.91 -16.91 2.56
N GLN A 172 11.92 -16.62 3.38
CA GLN A 172 10.55 -16.38 2.91
C GLN A 172 10.48 -15.15 1.99
N ARG A 173 11.22 -14.10 2.30
CA ARG A 173 11.28 -12.90 1.46
C ARG A 173 12.07 -13.14 0.16
N GLU A 174 13.12 -13.94 0.17
CA GLU A 174 13.80 -14.41 -1.04
C GLU A 174 12.84 -15.25 -1.90
N GLU A 175 12.06 -16.12 -1.29
CA GLU A 175 11.11 -16.96 -2.00
C GLU A 175 10.03 -16.14 -2.71
N ILE A 176 9.37 -15.19 -2.04
CA ILE A 176 8.37 -14.33 -2.69
C ILE A 176 8.98 -13.48 -3.81
N PHE A 177 10.21 -12.99 -3.63
CA PHE A 177 10.95 -12.28 -4.67
C PHE A 177 11.05 -13.10 -5.97
N HIS A 178 11.37 -14.40 -5.88
CA HIS A 178 11.45 -15.27 -7.04
C HIS A 178 10.08 -15.66 -7.59
N ARG A 179 9.12 -16.00 -6.73
CA ARG A 179 7.78 -16.43 -7.12
C ARG A 179 7.02 -15.32 -7.86
N ILE A 180 7.03 -14.08 -7.39
CA ILE A 180 6.36 -12.97 -8.08
C ILE A 180 6.95 -12.72 -9.47
N ARG A 181 8.27 -12.82 -9.62
CA ARG A 181 8.93 -12.72 -10.93
C ARG A 181 8.52 -13.85 -11.89
N LYS A 182 8.38 -15.08 -11.37
CA LYS A 182 7.84 -16.22 -12.13
C LYS A 182 6.40 -15.96 -12.55
N PHE A 183 5.54 -15.50 -11.65
CA PHE A 183 4.13 -15.24 -11.95
C PHE A 183 3.94 -14.22 -13.07
N ARG A 184 4.74 -13.16 -13.09
CA ARG A 184 4.72 -12.16 -14.18
C ARG A 184 5.00 -12.74 -15.56
N GLN A 185 5.68 -13.88 -15.63
CA GLN A 185 6.01 -14.56 -16.89
C GLN A 185 5.02 -15.68 -17.26
N THR A 186 4.31 -16.23 -16.28
CA THR A 186 3.56 -17.48 -16.43
C THR A 186 2.06 -17.38 -16.13
N LYS A 187 1.61 -16.32 -15.47
CA LYS A 187 0.21 -16.14 -15.05
C LYS A 187 -0.41 -14.89 -15.69
N ALA A 188 -1.69 -14.96 -16.03
CA ALA A 188 -2.43 -13.86 -16.66
C ALA A 188 -2.93 -12.82 -15.62
N ILE A 189 -2.04 -12.39 -14.73
CA ILE A 189 -2.31 -11.40 -13.69
C ILE A 189 -1.09 -10.52 -13.48
N PHE A 190 -1.30 -9.20 -13.39
CA PHE A 190 -0.22 -8.27 -13.06
C PHE A 190 0.08 -8.31 -11.56
N SER A 191 1.20 -8.92 -11.18
CA SER A 191 1.63 -9.02 -9.78
C SER A 191 2.67 -7.96 -9.44
N MET A 192 2.42 -7.18 -8.38
CA MET A 192 3.31 -6.14 -7.87
C MET A 192 3.69 -6.47 -6.42
N ASP A 193 5.00 -6.49 -6.13
CA ASP A 193 5.54 -6.65 -4.78
C ASP A 193 6.18 -5.33 -4.34
N PHE A 194 5.45 -4.55 -3.57
CA PHE A 194 5.86 -3.19 -3.22
C PHE A 194 7.23 -3.11 -2.56
N GLN A 195 7.61 -4.14 -1.81
CA GLN A 195 8.86 -4.13 -1.06
C GLN A 195 10.07 -4.60 -1.89
N ASN A 196 9.84 -5.48 -2.88
CA ASN A 196 10.92 -6.06 -3.68
C ASN A 196 11.00 -5.47 -5.11
N ASP A 197 10.11 -4.53 -5.47
CA ASP A 197 10.04 -3.93 -6.81
C ASP A 197 10.66 -2.52 -6.91
N ALA A 198 11.32 -2.06 -5.85
CA ALA A 198 11.87 -0.71 -5.81
C ALA A 198 12.87 -0.41 -6.94
N GLN A 199 13.54 -1.43 -7.49
CA GLN A 199 14.43 -1.28 -8.64
C GLN A 199 13.73 -0.70 -9.89
N PHE A 200 12.45 -1.01 -10.09
CA PHE A 200 11.68 -0.53 -11.26
C PHE A 200 11.22 0.92 -11.13
N VAL A 201 11.28 1.46 -9.92
CA VAL A 201 10.85 2.83 -9.60
C VAL A 201 11.95 3.69 -8.99
N GLY A 202 13.17 3.14 -8.83
CA GLY A 202 14.35 3.85 -8.31
C GLY A 202 14.31 4.11 -6.81
N GLY A 203 13.83 3.15 -6.01
CA GLY A 203 13.78 3.24 -4.54
C GLY A 203 12.37 3.43 -3.98
N CYS A 204 12.26 3.89 -2.75
CA CYS A 204 10.99 4.17 -2.08
C CYS A 204 10.18 5.24 -2.84
N ILE A 205 8.88 5.03 -2.99
CA ILE A 205 7.97 5.96 -3.68
C ILE A 205 7.39 7.04 -2.78
N ALA A 206 7.54 6.91 -1.46
CA ALA A 206 6.93 7.77 -0.44
C ALA A 206 7.52 9.19 -0.38
N GLY A 207 7.00 10.02 0.51
CA GLY A 207 7.48 11.38 0.75
C GLY A 207 7.25 12.32 -0.43
N GLY A 208 6.17 12.13 -1.18
CA GLY A 208 5.80 13.00 -2.31
C GLY A 208 6.56 12.69 -3.60
N ARG A 209 7.53 11.77 -3.62
CA ARG A 209 8.28 11.45 -4.84
C ARG A 209 7.36 10.83 -5.92
N ARG A 210 6.47 9.93 -5.54
CA ARG A 210 5.41 9.37 -6.39
C ARG A 210 4.12 9.09 -5.63
N TYR A 211 4.13 9.28 -4.31
CA TYR A 211 3.04 8.92 -3.43
C TYR A 211 3.15 9.71 -2.12
N LEU A 212 2.01 10.11 -1.60
CA LEU A 212 1.81 10.62 -0.25
C LEU A 212 0.52 10.04 0.32
N HIS A 213 0.33 10.16 1.62
CA HIS A 213 -0.88 9.76 2.32
C HIS A 213 -1.50 10.97 3.03
N ILE A 214 -2.82 11.04 3.04
CA ILE A 214 -3.57 12.01 3.85
C ILE A 214 -4.47 11.20 4.78
N ASN A 215 -4.28 11.36 6.08
CA ASN A 215 -5.06 10.63 7.05
C ASN A 215 -6.47 11.22 7.26
N ALA A 216 -7.28 10.56 8.10
CA ALA A 216 -8.66 10.97 8.35
C ALA A 216 -8.80 12.38 8.98
N LYS A 217 -7.74 12.91 9.60
CA LYS A 217 -7.70 14.26 10.19
C LYS A 217 -7.10 15.32 9.26
N GLY A 218 -6.72 14.94 8.05
CA GLY A 218 -6.11 15.83 7.08
C GLY A 218 -4.61 16.00 7.20
N ASP A 219 -3.92 15.27 8.09
CA ASP A 219 -2.48 15.32 8.15
C ASP A 219 -1.86 14.68 6.91
N VAL A 220 -0.88 15.36 6.33
CA VAL A 220 -0.19 14.92 5.12
C VAL A 220 1.06 14.15 5.53
N GLU A 221 1.00 12.84 5.36
CA GLU A 221 2.02 11.88 5.79
C GLU A 221 2.84 11.38 4.59
N PRO A 222 4.14 11.06 4.76
CA PRO A 222 4.94 10.51 3.68
C PRO A 222 4.41 9.19 3.10
N CYS A 223 3.82 8.35 3.95
CA CYS A 223 3.35 7.01 3.62
C CYS A 223 2.24 6.57 4.58
N VAL A 224 1.33 5.71 4.14
CA VAL A 224 0.28 5.11 4.97
C VAL A 224 0.80 4.36 6.21
N PHE A 225 2.08 4.00 6.23
CA PHE A 225 2.75 3.33 7.34
C PHE A 225 3.59 4.27 8.22
N ILE A 226 3.68 5.55 7.87
CA ILE A 226 4.53 6.54 8.55
C ILE A 226 3.63 7.64 9.12
N HIS A 227 3.35 7.53 10.40
CA HIS A 227 2.43 8.42 11.12
C HIS A 227 3.16 9.63 11.73
N TYR A 228 3.81 10.40 10.87
CA TYR A 228 4.47 11.68 11.21
C TYR A 228 4.18 12.73 10.15
N SER A 229 3.94 13.97 10.57
CA SER A 229 3.68 15.08 9.66
C SER A 229 4.12 16.42 10.21
N ASN A 230 4.34 17.38 9.29
CA ASN A 230 4.46 18.82 9.58
C ASN A 230 3.33 19.62 8.94
N ALA A 231 2.41 18.98 8.22
CA ALA A 231 1.43 19.68 7.39
C ALA A 231 0.04 19.03 7.49
N ASN A 232 -0.99 19.89 7.46
CA ASN A 232 -2.37 19.46 7.44
C ASN A 232 -3.11 20.19 6.32
N ILE A 233 -4.00 19.52 5.59
CA ILE A 233 -4.75 20.10 4.46
C ILE A 233 -5.70 21.23 4.87
N HIS A 234 -6.03 21.33 6.16
CA HIS A 234 -6.86 22.42 6.68
C HIS A 234 -6.06 23.73 6.84
N ASP A 235 -4.72 23.65 6.95
CA ASP A 235 -3.85 24.78 7.28
C ASP A 235 -3.01 25.24 6.08
N CYS A 236 -2.82 24.38 5.06
CA CYS A 236 -1.98 24.70 3.92
C CYS A 236 -2.44 24.00 2.63
N SER A 237 -1.93 24.46 1.48
CA SER A 237 -2.16 23.79 0.20
C SER A 237 -1.40 22.47 0.11
N LEU A 238 -1.83 21.59 -0.82
CA LEU A 238 -1.13 20.33 -1.09
C LEU A 238 0.32 20.59 -1.56
N LEU A 239 0.56 21.66 -2.32
CA LEU A 239 1.90 22.05 -2.75
C LEU A 239 2.78 22.48 -1.57
N ASP A 240 2.23 23.23 -0.60
CA ASP A 240 2.97 23.62 0.60
C ASP A 240 3.27 22.42 1.49
N ALA A 241 2.32 21.49 1.61
CA ALA A 241 2.52 20.23 2.31
C ALA A 241 3.68 19.40 1.71
N LEU A 242 3.79 19.33 0.38
CA LEU A 242 4.90 18.67 -0.33
C LEU A 242 6.26 19.37 -0.09
N LYS A 243 6.26 20.61 0.34
CA LYS A 243 7.47 21.38 0.70
C LYS A 243 7.73 21.40 2.21
N SER A 244 6.95 20.69 3.00
CA SER A 244 7.12 20.62 4.46
C SER A 244 8.47 20.00 4.83
N PRO A 245 9.02 20.30 6.02
CA PRO A 245 10.36 19.83 6.41
C PRO A 245 10.55 18.32 6.32
N LEU A 246 9.55 17.52 6.70
CA LEU A 246 9.66 16.07 6.61
C LEU A 246 9.69 15.58 5.14
N PHE A 247 8.90 16.18 4.26
CA PHE A 247 8.92 15.85 2.83
C PHE A 247 10.23 16.27 2.16
N GLN A 248 10.82 17.41 2.55
CA GLN A 248 12.14 17.79 2.09
C GLN A 248 13.22 16.82 2.59
N ALA A 249 13.17 16.40 3.86
CA ALA A 249 14.08 15.38 4.38
C ALA A 249 13.96 14.04 3.59
N TYR A 250 12.75 13.65 3.21
CA TYR A 250 12.54 12.49 2.31
C TYR A 250 13.19 12.70 0.94
N HIS A 251 12.99 13.86 0.34
CA HIS A 251 13.57 14.20 -0.97
C HIS A 251 15.11 14.15 -0.93
N ASP A 252 15.73 14.72 0.11
CA ASP A 252 17.18 14.87 0.21
C ASP A 252 17.89 13.56 0.58
N ASN A 253 17.19 12.63 1.23
CA ASN A 253 17.72 11.33 1.64
C ASN A 253 17.40 10.17 0.68
N GLN A 254 16.56 10.36 -0.34
CA GLN A 254 16.25 9.29 -1.30
C GLN A 254 17.31 9.20 -2.42
N PRO A 255 17.69 7.97 -2.83
CA PRO A 255 17.27 6.69 -2.28
C PRO A 255 17.88 6.43 -0.89
N PHE A 256 17.11 5.85 0.03
CA PHE A 256 17.58 5.56 1.41
C PHE A 256 18.67 4.49 1.47
N ASN A 257 18.83 3.72 0.39
CA ASN A 257 19.84 2.68 0.26
C ASN A 257 20.15 2.45 -1.22
N ASP A 258 21.41 2.17 -1.56
CA ASP A 258 21.83 1.81 -2.92
C ASP A 258 21.34 0.41 -3.33
N ASN A 259 21.02 -0.43 -2.35
CA ASN A 259 20.41 -1.72 -2.58
C ASN A 259 18.88 -1.55 -2.68
N MET A 260 18.34 -1.72 -3.89
CA MET A 260 16.90 -1.54 -4.17
C MET A 260 16.00 -2.62 -3.55
N LEU A 261 16.54 -3.62 -2.89
CA LEU A 261 15.81 -4.56 -2.04
C LEU A 261 15.77 -4.12 -0.56
N ARG A 262 16.29 -2.92 -0.27
CA ARG A 262 16.23 -2.26 1.04
C ARG A 262 15.73 -0.82 0.92
N PRO A 263 14.55 -0.59 0.30
CA PRO A 263 14.12 0.77 -0.06
C PRO A 263 13.48 1.56 1.08
N CYS A 264 12.93 0.91 2.13
CA CYS A 264 12.09 1.56 3.11
C CYS A 264 12.91 2.20 4.24
N PRO A 265 12.67 3.49 4.57
CA PRO A 265 13.36 4.14 5.68
C PRO A 265 12.91 3.64 7.05
N MET A 266 11.75 2.99 7.15
CA MET A 266 11.24 2.44 8.42
C MET A 266 11.67 0.99 8.63
N LEU A 267 11.52 0.14 7.59
CA LEU A 267 11.68 -1.30 7.74
C LEU A 267 13.13 -1.77 7.54
N GLU A 268 13.82 -1.24 6.52
CA GLU A 268 15.17 -1.69 6.17
C GLU A 268 16.27 -0.69 6.52
N ASN A 269 15.92 0.57 6.79
CA ASN A 269 16.85 1.64 7.18
C ASN A 269 16.28 2.44 8.36
N PRO A 270 15.97 1.81 9.50
CA PRO A 270 15.15 2.42 10.56
C PRO A 270 15.80 3.66 11.22
N ASP A 271 17.12 3.81 11.15
CA ASP A 271 17.81 5.02 11.61
C ASP A 271 17.41 6.25 10.78
N LYS A 272 17.22 6.08 9.47
CA LYS A 272 16.87 7.15 8.54
C LYS A 272 15.54 7.82 8.89
N LEU A 273 14.53 7.02 9.25
CA LEU A 273 13.24 7.59 9.67
C LEU A 273 13.40 8.44 10.94
N GLY A 274 14.10 7.92 11.95
CA GLY A 274 14.31 8.64 13.21
C GLY A 274 15.07 9.95 13.01
N GLU A 275 16.12 9.95 12.19
CA GLU A 275 16.89 11.15 11.81
C GLU A 275 15.98 12.19 11.14
N MET A 276 15.23 11.81 10.11
CA MET A 276 14.34 12.70 9.37
C MET A 276 13.22 13.29 10.24
N VAL A 277 12.60 12.48 11.11
CA VAL A 277 11.57 12.96 12.05
C VAL A 277 12.15 13.98 13.04
N LYS A 278 13.34 13.71 13.59
CA LYS A 278 14.01 14.59 14.53
C LYS A 278 14.43 15.92 13.89
N GLU A 279 15.05 15.87 12.72
CA GLU A 279 15.54 17.05 12.00
C GLU A 279 14.38 17.92 11.52
N SER A 280 13.33 17.33 10.98
CA SER A 280 12.14 18.03 10.50
C SER A 280 11.24 18.53 11.64
N LYS A 281 11.42 18.03 12.86
CA LYS A 281 10.51 18.26 13.99
C LYS A 281 9.06 17.85 13.68
N ALA A 282 8.88 16.82 12.86
CA ALA A 282 7.57 16.28 12.54
C ALA A 282 6.91 15.72 13.79
N VAL A 283 5.60 15.92 13.90
CA VAL A 283 4.81 15.43 15.02
C VAL A 283 4.16 14.09 14.68
N ASN A 284 3.94 13.26 15.70
CA ASN A 284 3.22 12.00 15.53
C ASN A 284 1.74 12.26 15.23
N THR A 285 1.20 11.56 14.25
CA THR A 285 -0.17 11.67 13.76
C THR A 285 -1.05 10.47 14.11
N ASP A 286 -0.50 9.46 14.79
CA ASP A 286 -1.30 8.45 15.48
C ASP A 286 -1.74 9.00 16.84
N TYR A 287 -2.93 9.53 16.87
CA TYR A 287 -3.48 10.21 18.05
C TYR A 287 -4.00 9.27 19.14
N GLN A 288 -4.14 7.99 18.83
CA GLN A 288 -4.65 7.00 19.80
C GLN A 288 -3.52 6.29 20.52
N SER A 289 -2.48 5.90 19.77
CA SER A 289 -1.35 5.15 20.28
C SER A 289 -0.06 5.66 19.64
N PRO A 290 0.34 6.91 19.96
CA PRO A 290 1.52 7.51 19.38
C PRO A 290 2.75 6.66 19.65
N GLU A 291 3.45 6.31 18.59
CA GLU A 291 4.67 5.51 18.64
C GLU A 291 5.88 6.37 18.32
N THR A 292 6.95 6.25 19.10
CA THR A 292 8.18 7.00 18.88
C THR A 292 9.03 6.39 17.75
N PRO A 293 9.86 7.20 17.06
CA PRO A 293 10.79 6.66 16.06
C PRO A 293 11.78 5.65 16.66
N GLU A 294 12.17 5.82 17.93
CA GLU A 294 13.06 4.90 18.65
C GLU A 294 12.41 3.53 18.80
N HIS A 295 11.12 3.47 19.21
CA HIS A 295 10.40 2.22 19.34
C HIS A 295 10.17 1.53 17.98
N LEU A 296 9.87 2.30 16.93
CA LEU A 296 9.82 1.76 15.56
C LEU A 296 11.15 1.14 15.15
N LYS A 297 12.28 1.81 15.46
CA LYS A 297 13.61 1.30 15.19
C LYS A 297 13.88 0.00 15.96
N GLU A 298 13.57 -0.07 17.25
CA GLU A 298 13.74 -1.26 18.07
C GLU A 298 13.05 -2.50 17.46
N LYS A 299 11.86 -2.32 16.88
CA LYS A 299 11.12 -3.39 16.20
C LYS A 299 11.70 -3.77 14.84
N ALA A 300 12.16 -2.79 14.07
CA ALA A 300 12.58 -2.99 12.69
C ALA A 300 14.06 -3.37 12.56
N ALA A 301 14.95 -2.92 13.44
CA ALA A 301 16.38 -3.14 13.32
C ALA A 301 16.79 -4.62 13.24
N PRO A 302 16.29 -5.53 14.08
CA PRO A 302 16.63 -6.94 13.95
C PRO A 302 16.22 -7.55 12.60
N TYR A 303 15.07 -7.13 12.07
CA TYR A 303 14.64 -7.54 10.75
C TYR A 303 15.56 -7.00 9.64
N ALA A 304 15.90 -5.71 9.69
CA ALA A 304 16.80 -5.07 8.73
C ALA A 304 18.18 -5.72 8.70
N GLU A 305 18.73 -6.04 9.87
CA GLU A 305 20.02 -6.74 10.03
C GLU A 305 19.97 -8.15 9.42
N ASN A 306 18.95 -8.93 9.74
CA ASN A 306 18.77 -10.29 9.25
C ASN A 306 18.54 -10.33 7.73
N TRP A 307 17.82 -9.35 7.18
CA TRP A 307 17.56 -9.27 5.73
C TRP A 307 18.78 -8.85 4.93
N THR A 308 19.67 -8.05 5.49
CA THR A 308 20.81 -7.43 4.77
C THR A 308 21.64 -8.42 3.95
N PRO A 309 22.13 -9.55 4.47
CA PRO A 309 22.98 -10.46 3.68
C PRO A 309 22.25 -11.05 2.47
N THR A 310 20.99 -11.44 2.63
CA THR A 310 20.17 -11.98 1.54
C THR A 310 19.86 -10.89 0.50
N ALA A 311 19.54 -9.69 0.94
CA ALA A 311 19.31 -8.56 0.05
C ALA A 311 20.55 -8.19 -0.78
N GLU A 312 21.76 -8.23 -0.20
CA GLU A 312 23.01 -7.96 -0.89
C GLU A 312 23.30 -9.02 -1.96
N LYS A 313 23.14 -10.29 -1.62
CA LYS A 313 23.27 -11.41 -2.57
C LYS A 313 22.34 -11.20 -3.77
N LEU A 314 21.04 -11.08 -3.52
CA LEU A 314 20.02 -10.95 -4.56
C LEU A 314 20.23 -9.69 -5.42
N TRP A 315 20.59 -8.57 -4.79
CA TRP A 315 20.81 -7.32 -5.52
C TRP A 315 22.04 -7.36 -6.42
N ASN A 316 23.10 -8.05 -6.02
CA ASN A 316 24.27 -8.28 -6.87
C ASN A 316 23.93 -9.16 -8.09
N GLU A 317 23.17 -10.22 -7.90
CA GLU A 317 22.65 -11.06 -9.00
C GLU A 317 21.76 -10.25 -9.98
N GLU A 318 20.90 -9.37 -9.46
CA GLU A 318 20.06 -8.51 -10.31
C GLU A 318 20.90 -7.46 -11.09
N LYS A 319 21.92 -6.87 -10.48
CA LYS A 319 22.84 -5.95 -11.16
C LYS A 319 23.55 -6.63 -12.33
N GLU A 320 24.07 -7.84 -12.14
CA GLU A 320 24.69 -8.62 -13.19
C GLU A 320 23.74 -8.90 -14.37
N LYS A 321 22.46 -9.24 -14.07
CA LYS A 321 21.44 -9.44 -15.10
C LYS A 321 21.11 -8.14 -15.86
N ILE A 322 21.07 -7.00 -15.16
CA ILE A 322 20.83 -5.69 -15.76
C ILE A 322 21.98 -5.30 -16.69
N GLU A 323 23.23 -5.51 -16.26
CA GLU A 323 24.42 -5.23 -17.05
C GLU A 323 24.51 -6.13 -18.29
N ALA A 324 24.24 -7.42 -18.12
CA ALA A 324 24.21 -8.36 -19.24
C ALA A 324 23.18 -7.95 -20.32
N LYS A 325 22.01 -7.47 -19.91
CA LYS A 325 20.96 -6.96 -20.84
C LYS A 325 21.34 -5.66 -21.55
N LYS A 326 22.18 -4.80 -20.96
CA LYS A 326 22.66 -3.56 -21.59
C LYS A 326 23.73 -3.83 -22.65
N ASN A 327 24.44 -4.96 -22.51
CA ASN A 327 25.54 -5.36 -23.40
C ASN A 327 25.10 -6.33 -24.51
N ALA A 328 23.84 -6.77 -24.50
CA ALA A 328 23.22 -7.61 -25.54
C ALA A 328 22.39 -6.79 -26.52
#